data_725ee350314064ce369019c838f0e03c
#
_entry.id   725ee350314064ce369019c838f0e03c
#
_cell.length_a   1.000
_cell.length_b   1.000
_cell.length_c   1.000
_cell.angle_alpha   90.00
_cell.angle_beta   90.00
_cell.angle_gamma   90.00
#
_symmetry.space_group_name_H-M   'P 1'
#
loop_
_entity.id
_entity.type
_entity.pdbx_description
1 polymer ?
#
loop_
_entity_poly.entity_id
_entity_poly.type
_entity_poly.pdbx_seq_one_letter_code
_entity_poly.pdbx_strand_id
1 'polypeptide(L)'
;MSLVLALAIAAVQSPAAAAAADTIRIEVGSPLVNGRVYKPHRARVRVHLGSTDNPPTNEWTNELTLGDSAGRPIMRWVTLGQIDSATGKAGFDLRQTFDLETMAPYGYLLSTKQGVRVSLAMDGKRMYGTRKLPKDSVAQQVDQAIPRMGFIVSASDLVPLAVGMAPGKVVVAPVWGPNMPRAESRIFTIVGKVPTMVEGKEWQAWKVEERRESDRTLLANWYLVEDSPYMVAGEVFLPNGQVQKMTEIALP
;
A
#
# COMPACT_ATOMS: atom_id res chain seq x y z
N MET A 1 54.68 -36.73 28.87
CA MET A 1 53.29 -36.21 28.81
C MET A 1 53.20 -35.30 27.60
N SER A 2 52.65 -35.80 26.51
CA SER A 2 52.54 -35.03 25.26
C SER A 2 51.09 -34.55 25.12
N LEU A 3 50.92 -33.23 25.06
CA LEU A 3 49.61 -32.60 24.90
C LEU A 3 49.33 -32.48 23.40
N VAL A 4 48.33 -33.22 22.90
CA VAL A 4 47.83 -33.10 21.52
C VAL A 4 46.77 -32.01 21.47
N LEU A 5 47.06 -30.92 20.82
CA LEU A 5 46.13 -29.80 20.59
C LEU A 5 45.29 -30.10 19.34
N ALA A 6 44.00 -30.44 19.52
CA ALA A 6 43.06 -30.63 18.40
C ALA A 6 42.53 -29.27 17.91
N LEU A 7 42.91 -28.92 16.71
CA LEU A 7 42.41 -27.70 16.04
C LEU A 7 41.04 -28.04 15.40
N ALA A 8 39.95 -27.47 15.94
CA ALA A 8 38.63 -27.56 15.33
C ALA A 8 38.53 -26.50 14.22
N ILE A 9 38.50 -26.95 12.96
CA ILE A 9 38.22 -26.08 11.82
C ILE A 9 36.70 -25.90 11.75
N ALA A 10 36.23 -24.73 12.13
CA ALA A 10 34.85 -24.31 11.90
C ALA A 10 34.69 -24.04 10.40
N ALA A 11 33.95 -24.88 9.70
CA ALA A 11 33.54 -24.64 8.32
C ALA A 11 32.61 -23.43 8.29
N VAL A 12 33.10 -22.31 7.82
CA VAL A 12 32.26 -21.14 7.48
C VAL A 12 31.41 -21.55 6.28
N GLN A 13 30.16 -21.87 6.52
CA GLN A 13 29.18 -22.02 5.43
C GLN A 13 29.04 -20.68 4.74
N SER A 14 29.55 -20.59 3.50
CA SER A 14 29.26 -19.47 2.61
C SER A 14 27.73 -19.34 2.48
N PRO A 15 27.17 -18.12 2.60
CA PRO A 15 25.75 -17.93 2.33
C PRO A 15 25.48 -18.41 0.91
N ALA A 16 24.55 -19.34 0.77
CA ALA A 16 24.09 -19.82 -0.53
C ALA A 16 23.79 -18.58 -1.40
N ALA A 17 24.36 -18.54 -2.60
CA ALA A 17 24.12 -17.48 -3.57
C ALA A 17 22.60 -17.34 -3.71
N ALA A 18 22.08 -16.18 -3.31
CA ALA A 18 20.66 -15.89 -3.45
C ALA A 18 20.31 -16.09 -4.93
N ALA A 19 19.43 -17.05 -5.21
CA ALA A 19 18.90 -17.26 -6.55
C ALA A 19 18.48 -15.89 -7.09
N ALA A 20 18.85 -15.58 -8.34
CA ALA A 20 18.52 -14.30 -8.96
C ALA A 20 17.01 -14.07 -8.77
N ALA A 21 16.66 -13.01 -8.02
CA ALA A 21 15.28 -12.74 -7.65
C ALA A 21 14.46 -12.62 -8.94
N ASP A 22 13.39 -13.42 -9.06
CA ASP A 22 12.47 -13.35 -10.19
C ASP A 22 11.79 -11.98 -10.19
N THR A 23 12.28 -11.09 -11.06
CA THR A 23 11.78 -9.71 -11.15
C THR A 23 10.66 -9.64 -12.17
N ILE A 24 9.46 -9.41 -11.71
CA ILE A 24 8.26 -9.24 -12.54
C ILE A 24 7.95 -7.76 -12.67
N ARG A 25 7.89 -7.26 -13.91
CA ARG A 25 7.39 -5.92 -14.22
C ARG A 25 5.93 -6.00 -14.63
N ILE A 26 5.10 -5.23 -13.96
CA ILE A 26 3.67 -5.14 -14.24
C ILE A 26 3.28 -3.71 -14.61
N GLU A 27 2.27 -3.59 -15.42
CA GLU A 27 1.55 -2.35 -15.70
C GLU A 27 0.10 -2.50 -15.20
N VAL A 28 -0.60 -1.36 -15.05
CA VAL A 28 -2.03 -1.38 -14.76
C VAL A 28 -2.76 -2.09 -15.90
N GLY A 29 -3.64 -3.04 -15.56
CA GLY A 29 -4.29 -3.92 -16.54
C GLY A 29 -3.52 -5.20 -16.86
N SER A 30 -2.37 -5.44 -16.22
CA SER A 30 -1.62 -6.69 -16.41
C SER A 30 -2.43 -7.91 -15.96
N PRO A 31 -2.46 -9.01 -16.75
CA PRO A 31 -3.13 -10.26 -16.37
C PRO A 31 -2.44 -10.98 -15.20
N LEU A 32 -1.24 -10.53 -14.80
CA LEU A 32 -0.54 -11.05 -13.62
C LEU A 32 -1.10 -10.49 -12.31
N VAL A 33 -1.93 -9.45 -12.37
CA VAL A 33 -2.62 -8.87 -11.22
C VAL A 33 -3.98 -9.54 -11.09
N ASN A 34 -4.29 -10.06 -9.91
CA ASN A 34 -5.58 -10.67 -9.60
C ASN A 34 -6.19 -10.02 -8.36
N GLY A 35 -6.98 -8.98 -8.55
CA GLY A 35 -7.66 -8.31 -7.44
C GLY A 35 -8.77 -9.14 -6.79
N ARG A 36 -9.18 -10.29 -7.40
CA ARG A 36 -10.16 -11.22 -6.81
C ARG A 36 -9.67 -11.94 -5.56
N VAL A 37 -8.39 -11.80 -5.21
CA VAL A 37 -7.85 -12.27 -3.92
C VAL A 37 -8.45 -11.50 -2.74
N TYR A 38 -8.93 -10.27 -2.96
CA TYR A 38 -9.52 -9.44 -1.92
C TYR A 38 -10.99 -9.77 -1.69
N LYS A 39 -11.36 -9.78 -0.42
CA LYS A 39 -12.74 -9.99 0.05
C LYS A 39 -13.22 -8.73 0.78
N PRO A 40 -14.53 -8.47 0.82
CA PRO A 40 -15.08 -7.40 1.63
C PRO A 40 -14.58 -7.48 3.07
N HIS A 41 -14.13 -6.35 3.61
CA HIS A 41 -13.72 -6.27 5.00
C HIS A 41 -13.79 -4.82 5.48
N ARG A 42 -13.75 -4.67 6.79
CA ARG A 42 -13.62 -3.39 7.47
C ARG A 42 -12.51 -3.48 8.50
N ALA A 43 -11.69 -2.44 8.60
CA ALA A 43 -10.58 -2.44 9.52
C ALA A 43 -10.35 -1.03 10.08
N ARG A 44 -9.77 -0.98 11.29
CA ARG A 44 -9.30 0.25 11.92
C ARG A 44 -7.78 0.33 11.79
N VAL A 45 -7.31 1.47 11.30
CA VAL A 45 -5.88 1.77 11.21
C VAL A 45 -5.50 2.81 12.25
N ARG A 46 -4.43 2.54 13.00
CA ARG A 46 -3.79 3.50 13.90
C ARG A 46 -2.42 3.87 13.36
N VAL A 47 -2.10 5.15 13.44
CA VAL A 47 -0.82 5.71 13.01
C VAL A 47 -0.09 6.30 14.20
N HIS A 48 1.16 5.89 14.35
CA HIS A 48 2.05 6.35 15.40
C HIS A 48 3.29 7.00 14.79
N LEU A 49 3.87 7.97 15.44
CA LEU A 49 5.15 8.55 15.05
C LEU A 49 6.28 7.97 15.92
N GLY A 50 7.24 7.33 15.27
CA GLY A 50 8.38 6.67 15.90
C GLY A 50 8.05 5.29 16.45
N SER A 51 7.42 5.17 17.63
CA SER A 51 7.07 3.90 18.26
C SER A 51 5.56 3.69 18.34
N THR A 52 5.12 2.42 18.26
CA THR A 52 3.73 2.03 18.52
C THR A 52 3.33 2.15 19.99
N ASP A 53 4.30 2.29 20.90
CA ASP A 53 4.05 2.57 22.32
C ASP A 53 3.60 4.02 22.56
N ASN A 54 3.89 4.90 21.60
CA ASN A 54 3.38 6.27 21.65
C ASN A 54 1.88 6.30 21.36
N PRO A 55 1.12 7.27 21.91
CA PRO A 55 -0.26 7.49 21.50
C PRO A 55 -0.39 7.64 19.98
N PRO A 56 -1.45 7.11 19.35
CA PRO A 56 -1.66 7.28 17.93
C PRO A 56 -1.83 8.78 17.59
N THR A 57 -1.12 9.22 16.56
CA THR A 57 -1.22 10.58 16.03
C THR A 57 -2.40 10.74 15.10
N ASN A 58 -2.88 9.63 14.54
CA ASN A 58 -4.05 9.59 13.66
C ASN A 58 -4.72 8.20 13.72
N GLU A 59 -6.01 8.17 13.42
CA GLU A 59 -6.79 6.93 13.31
C GLU A 59 -7.80 7.10 12.17
N TRP A 60 -8.03 6.00 11.41
CA TRP A 60 -9.08 5.95 10.39
C TRP A 60 -9.65 4.54 10.25
N THR A 61 -10.75 4.45 9.55
CA THR A 61 -11.35 3.17 9.17
C THR A 61 -11.15 2.95 7.67
N ASN A 62 -10.68 1.77 7.30
CA ASN A 62 -10.70 1.27 5.94
C ASN A 62 -11.91 0.35 5.76
N GLU A 63 -12.56 0.45 4.62
CA GLU A 63 -13.62 -0.45 4.19
C GLU A 63 -13.40 -0.83 2.73
N LEU A 64 -13.32 -2.14 2.47
CA LEU A 64 -13.28 -2.70 1.13
C LEU A 64 -14.61 -3.37 0.83
N THR A 65 -15.23 -3.00 -0.27
CA THR A 65 -16.46 -3.61 -0.77
C THR A 65 -16.29 -4.03 -2.22
N LEU A 66 -17.00 -5.09 -2.60
CA LEU A 66 -17.07 -5.56 -4.00
C LEU A 66 -18.45 -5.22 -4.56
N GLY A 67 -18.52 -4.99 -5.86
CA GLY A 67 -19.76 -4.64 -6.52
C GLY A 67 -19.66 -4.68 -8.02
N ASP A 68 -20.63 -4.08 -8.66
CA ASP A 68 -20.70 -3.93 -10.13
C ASP A 68 -20.90 -2.45 -10.47
N SER A 69 -20.33 -2.01 -11.57
CA SER A 69 -20.57 -0.71 -12.17
C SER A 69 -20.74 -0.88 -13.68
N ALA A 70 -21.98 -0.77 -14.16
CA ALA A 70 -22.34 -0.93 -15.58
C ALA A 70 -21.85 -2.27 -16.19
N GLY A 71 -22.04 -3.38 -15.45
CA GLY A 71 -21.64 -4.72 -15.88
C GLY A 71 -20.15 -5.03 -15.70
N ARG A 72 -19.40 -4.17 -15.01
CA ARG A 72 -17.99 -4.39 -14.71
C ARG A 72 -17.81 -4.67 -13.23
N PRO A 73 -17.18 -5.79 -12.84
CA PRO A 73 -16.88 -6.06 -11.44
C PRO A 73 -15.86 -5.04 -10.92
N ILE A 74 -16.19 -4.42 -9.79
CA ILE A 74 -15.35 -3.37 -9.18
C ILE A 74 -15.07 -3.68 -7.72
N MET A 75 -13.94 -3.14 -7.27
CA MET A 75 -13.55 -3.05 -5.88
C MET A 75 -13.60 -1.57 -5.46
N ARG A 76 -14.25 -1.29 -4.33
CA ARG A 76 -14.27 0.04 -3.72
C ARG A 76 -13.50 0.00 -2.41
N TRP A 77 -12.56 0.91 -2.28
CA TRP A 77 -11.81 1.14 -1.06
C TRP A 77 -12.17 2.51 -0.50
N VAL A 78 -12.71 2.52 0.71
CA VAL A 78 -13.11 3.72 1.42
C VAL A 78 -12.25 3.88 2.66
N THR A 79 -11.61 5.03 2.83
CA THR A 79 -10.87 5.39 4.04
C THR A 79 -11.53 6.59 4.69
N LEU A 80 -12.04 6.41 5.89
CA LEU A 80 -12.68 7.45 6.68
C LEU A 80 -11.77 7.85 7.83
N GLY A 81 -11.26 9.07 7.79
CA GLY A 81 -10.49 9.65 8.90
C GLY A 81 -11.37 9.86 10.13
N GLN A 82 -10.73 10.11 11.25
CA GLN A 82 -11.37 10.26 12.56
C GLN A 82 -12.68 11.03 12.47
N ILE A 83 -13.76 10.40 12.92
CA ILE A 83 -15.11 11.00 12.92
C ILE A 83 -15.19 11.97 14.10
N ASP A 84 -15.53 13.21 13.81
CA ASP A 84 -15.86 14.22 14.81
C ASP A 84 -17.18 13.82 15.49
N SER A 85 -17.11 13.52 16.78
CA SER A 85 -18.26 13.03 17.55
C SER A 85 -19.42 14.05 17.64
N ALA A 86 -19.12 15.35 17.54
CA ALA A 86 -20.14 16.40 17.63
C ALA A 86 -20.90 16.61 16.31
N THR A 87 -20.24 16.38 15.16
CA THR A 87 -20.82 16.66 13.85
C THR A 87 -21.10 15.41 13.02
N GLY A 88 -20.61 14.24 13.44
CA GLY A 88 -20.67 12.98 12.68
C GLY A 88 -19.86 13.00 11.38
N LYS A 89 -19.06 14.05 11.12
CA LYS A 89 -18.31 14.19 9.88
C LYS A 89 -16.89 13.63 10.04
N ALA A 90 -16.47 12.86 9.05
CA ALA A 90 -15.08 12.41 8.97
C ALA A 90 -14.13 13.59 8.75
N GLY A 91 -12.94 13.53 9.33
CA GLY A 91 -11.87 14.50 9.09
C GLY A 91 -11.43 14.51 7.62
N PHE A 92 -11.45 13.33 6.99
CA PHE A 92 -11.36 13.14 5.54
C PHE A 92 -12.16 11.89 5.13
N ASP A 93 -12.60 11.86 3.88
CA ASP A 93 -13.29 10.75 3.22
C ASP A 93 -12.58 10.53 1.88
N LEU A 94 -11.85 9.43 1.78
CA LEU A 94 -11.14 9.02 0.58
C LEU A 94 -11.84 7.79 0.02
N ARG A 95 -12.32 7.89 -1.22
CA ARG A 95 -12.97 6.80 -1.93
C ARG A 95 -12.23 6.51 -3.22
N GLN A 96 -11.91 5.27 -3.42
CA GLN A 96 -11.20 4.77 -4.60
C GLN A 96 -12.00 3.63 -5.21
N THR A 97 -12.05 3.61 -6.52
CA THR A 97 -12.73 2.56 -7.28
C THR A 97 -11.74 1.95 -8.25
N PHE A 98 -11.68 0.63 -8.26
CA PHE A 98 -10.78 -0.15 -9.09
C PHE A 98 -11.53 -1.21 -9.86
N ASP A 99 -10.98 -1.61 -10.98
CA ASP A 99 -11.31 -2.88 -11.61
C ASP A 99 -10.98 -4.03 -10.65
N LEU A 100 -11.92 -4.96 -10.46
CA LEU A 100 -11.73 -6.06 -9.53
C LEU A 100 -10.66 -7.06 -9.99
N GLU A 101 -10.44 -7.21 -11.29
CA GLU A 101 -9.51 -8.20 -11.82
C GLU A 101 -8.06 -7.65 -11.83
N THR A 102 -7.92 -6.43 -12.32
CA THR A 102 -6.61 -5.86 -12.64
C THR A 102 -6.14 -4.77 -11.69
N MET A 103 -6.97 -4.37 -10.71
CA MET A 103 -6.75 -3.22 -9.83
C MET A 103 -6.53 -1.90 -10.59
N ALA A 104 -6.96 -1.82 -11.86
CA ALA A 104 -6.90 -0.58 -12.61
C ALA A 104 -7.80 0.48 -11.96
N PRO A 105 -7.29 1.70 -11.69
CA PRO A 105 -8.10 2.72 -11.05
C PRO A 105 -9.13 3.31 -12.01
N TYR A 106 -10.38 3.43 -11.55
CA TYR A 106 -11.47 4.09 -12.27
C TYR A 106 -11.87 5.43 -11.65
N GLY A 107 -11.68 5.57 -10.33
CA GLY A 107 -12.10 6.77 -9.62
C GLY A 107 -11.28 7.04 -8.38
N TYR A 108 -11.15 8.32 -8.08
CA TYR A 108 -10.52 8.83 -6.88
C TYR A 108 -11.30 10.04 -6.36
N LEU A 109 -11.87 9.96 -5.17
CA LEU A 109 -12.56 11.04 -4.50
C LEU A 109 -11.94 11.29 -3.14
N LEU A 110 -11.47 12.50 -2.89
CA LEU A 110 -11.00 12.94 -1.58
C LEU A 110 -11.83 14.14 -1.13
N SER A 111 -12.53 13.99 -0.04
CA SER A 111 -13.23 15.07 0.66
C SER A 111 -12.59 15.33 2.02
N THR A 112 -12.67 16.57 2.49
CA THR A 112 -12.23 16.98 3.82
C THR A 112 -13.34 17.79 4.48
N LYS A 113 -13.15 18.24 5.72
CA LYS A 113 -14.07 19.16 6.40
C LYS A 113 -14.35 20.44 5.59
N GLN A 114 -13.41 20.84 4.69
CA GLN A 114 -13.55 22.01 3.81
C GLN A 114 -14.20 21.69 2.45
N GLY A 115 -14.75 20.50 2.27
CA GLY A 115 -15.40 20.05 1.03
C GLY A 115 -14.50 19.16 0.14
N VAL A 116 -14.96 18.93 -1.08
CA VAL A 116 -14.27 18.07 -2.06
C VAL A 116 -12.93 18.70 -2.46
N ARG A 117 -11.87 17.94 -2.35
CA ARG A 117 -10.50 18.33 -2.74
C ARG A 117 -10.08 17.74 -4.06
N VAL A 118 -10.44 16.48 -4.30
CA VAL A 118 -10.09 15.76 -5.53
C VAL A 118 -11.30 14.94 -5.92
N SER A 119 -11.70 15.02 -7.18
CA SER A 119 -12.72 14.16 -7.77
C SER A 119 -12.27 13.85 -9.18
N LEU A 120 -11.71 12.67 -9.38
CA LEU A 120 -11.12 12.23 -10.65
C LEU A 120 -11.76 10.93 -11.10
N ALA A 121 -12.07 10.86 -12.39
CA ALA A 121 -12.40 9.64 -13.10
C ALA A 121 -11.25 9.29 -14.06
N MET A 122 -11.04 7.99 -14.29
CA MET A 122 -9.96 7.45 -15.12
C MET A 122 -10.50 6.37 -16.03
N ASP A 123 -10.11 6.38 -17.29
CA ASP A 123 -10.52 5.38 -18.29
C ASP A 123 -9.36 4.56 -18.88
N GLY A 124 -8.21 4.59 -18.21
CA GLY A 124 -6.98 3.89 -18.63
C GLY A 124 -6.07 4.72 -19.54
N LYS A 125 -6.58 5.77 -20.20
CA LYS A 125 -5.81 6.66 -21.10
C LYS A 125 -5.96 8.13 -20.75
N ARG A 126 -6.99 8.49 -20.03
CA ARG A 126 -7.36 9.87 -19.70
C ARG A 126 -7.79 9.95 -18.23
N MET A 127 -7.46 11.05 -17.62
CA MET A 127 -7.92 11.44 -16.29
C MET A 127 -8.66 12.76 -16.41
N TYR A 128 -9.87 12.83 -15.85
CA TYR A 128 -10.72 14.01 -15.93
C TYR A 128 -11.49 14.22 -14.62
N GLY A 129 -11.82 15.49 -14.34
CA GLY A 129 -12.52 15.86 -13.12
C GLY A 129 -12.02 17.16 -12.51
N THR A 130 -11.94 17.24 -11.21
CA THR A 130 -11.49 18.45 -10.49
C THR A 130 -10.46 18.12 -9.43
N ARG A 131 -9.54 19.07 -9.19
CA ARG A 131 -8.54 18.99 -8.14
C ARG A 131 -8.34 20.36 -7.48
N LYS A 132 -8.33 20.40 -6.16
CA LYS A 132 -8.02 21.57 -5.35
C LYS A 132 -6.90 21.23 -4.38
N LEU A 133 -5.66 21.56 -4.71
CA LEU A 133 -4.52 21.38 -3.80
C LEU A 133 -4.62 22.35 -2.61
N PRO A 134 -3.89 22.10 -1.49
CA PRO A 134 -3.97 22.96 -0.29
C PRO A 134 -3.71 24.45 -0.55
N LYS A 135 -2.84 24.77 -1.52
CA LYS A 135 -2.48 26.15 -1.93
C LYS A 135 -3.45 26.78 -2.91
N ASP A 136 -4.38 26.01 -3.48
CA ASP A 136 -5.29 26.53 -4.50
C ASP A 136 -6.48 27.24 -3.85
N SER A 137 -6.84 28.42 -4.34
CA SER A 137 -8.04 29.16 -3.92
C SER A 137 -9.31 28.52 -4.48
N VAL A 138 -9.25 28.02 -5.72
CA VAL A 138 -10.37 27.40 -6.44
C VAL A 138 -9.99 26.01 -6.94
N ALA A 139 -10.98 25.15 -7.17
CA ALA A 139 -10.77 23.86 -7.81
C ALA A 139 -10.39 24.07 -9.29
N GLN A 140 -9.38 23.36 -9.71
CA GLN A 140 -8.90 23.33 -11.09
C GLN A 140 -9.55 22.17 -11.83
N GLN A 141 -9.96 22.42 -13.08
CA GLN A 141 -10.37 21.33 -13.98
C GLN A 141 -9.14 20.50 -14.36
N VAL A 142 -9.31 19.20 -14.33
CA VAL A 142 -8.33 18.23 -14.81
C VAL A 142 -8.92 17.55 -16.02
N ASP A 143 -8.21 17.57 -17.12
CA ASP A 143 -8.56 16.86 -18.34
C ASP A 143 -7.27 16.61 -19.13
N GLN A 144 -6.67 15.45 -18.91
CA GLN A 144 -5.36 15.16 -19.46
C GLN A 144 -5.21 13.71 -19.88
N ALA A 145 -4.43 13.48 -20.92
CA ALA A 145 -3.96 12.15 -21.26
C ALA A 145 -3.05 11.60 -20.15
N ILE A 146 -3.14 10.31 -19.90
CA ILE A 146 -2.27 9.59 -18.98
C ILE A 146 -1.31 8.75 -19.83
N PRO A 147 -0.05 9.18 -20.00
CA PRO A 147 0.92 8.42 -20.80
C PRO A 147 1.20 7.03 -20.21
N ARG A 148 1.15 6.94 -18.88
CA ARG A 148 1.31 5.69 -18.14
C ARG A 148 0.43 5.73 -16.90
N MET A 149 -0.54 4.82 -16.82
CA MET A 149 -1.38 4.65 -15.64
C MET A 149 -0.55 4.05 -14.49
N GLY A 150 -0.82 4.48 -13.27
CA GLY A 150 -0.24 3.91 -12.06
C GLY A 150 -1.30 3.32 -11.13
N PHE A 151 -0.94 2.31 -10.36
CA PHE A 151 -1.72 1.89 -9.20
C PHE A 151 -1.79 3.05 -8.20
N ILE A 152 -2.91 3.24 -7.54
CA ILE A 152 -3.07 4.37 -6.62
C ILE A 152 -2.17 4.18 -5.39
N VAL A 153 -1.40 5.21 -5.03
CA VAL A 153 -0.38 5.16 -3.97
C VAL A 153 -0.93 4.72 -2.61
N SER A 154 -2.18 5.08 -2.29
CA SER A 154 -2.84 4.71 -1.03
C SER A 154 -3.39 3.27 -0.98
N ALA A 155 -3.19 2.50 -2.04
CA ALA A 155 -3.52 1.07 -2.14
C ALA A 155 -2.39 0.29 -2.83
N SER A 156 -1.20 0.89 -2.98
CA SER A 156 -0.06 0.25 -3.66
C SER A 156 0.56 -0.88 -2.84
N ASP A 157 0.42 -0.85 -1.52
CA ASP A 157 0.77 -1.93 -0.58
C ASP A 157 0.02 -3.23 -0.87
N LEU A 158 -1.17 -3.15 -1.46
CA LEU A 158 -1.97 -4.31 -1.85
C LEU A 158 -1.46 -5.01 -3.13
N VAL A 159 -0.77 -4.29 -4.01
CA VAL A 159 -0.31 -4.83 -5.30
C VAL A 159 0.49 -6.15 -5.18
N PRO A 160 1.43 -6.31 -4.23
CA PRO A 160 2.16 -7.58 -4.05
C PRO A 160 1.24 -8.78 -3.80
N LEU A 161 0.20 -8.63 -2.98
CA LEU A 161 -0.78 -9.71 -2.72
C LEU A 161 -1.51 -10.11 -3.99
N ALA A 162 -1.94 -9.15 -4.80
CA ALA A 162 -2.64 -9.40 -6.06
C ALA A 162 -1.77 -10.08 -7.12
N VAL A 163 -0.43 -9.93 -7.05
CA VAL A 163 0.54 -10.61 -7.94
C VAL A 163 0.97 -11.97 -7.37
N GLY A 164 0.66 -12.23 -6.11
CA GLY A 164 1.01 -13.44 -5.38
C GLY A 164 2.37 -13.36 -4.68
N MET A 165 2.38 -13.83 -3.45
CA MET A 165 3.51 -13.75 -2.51
C MET A 165 4.43 -14.96 -2.65
N ALA A 166 5.75 -14.71 -2.74
CA ALA A 166 6.79 -15.74 -2.65
C ALA A 166 8.08 -15.09 -2.12
N PRO A 167 8.86 -15.78 -1.26
CA PRO A 167 10.12 -15.25 -0.75
C PRO A 167 11.09 -14.90 -1.88
N GLY A 168 11.72 -13.73 -1.82
CA GLY A 168 12.68 -13.26 -2.82
C GLY A 168 12.07 -12.73 -4.11
N LYS A 169 10.75 -12.85 -4.32
CA LYS A 169 10.06 -12.28 -5.48
C LYS A 169 10.14 -10.76 -5.47
N VAL A 170 10.42 -10.17 -6.62
CA VAL A 170 10.47 -8.72 -6.81
C VAL A 170 9.40 -8.31 -7.82
N VAL A 171 8.52 -7.39 -7.42
CA VAL A 171 7.49 -6.82 -8.28
C VAL A 171 7.83 -5.35 -8.55
N VAL A 172 7.91 -4.96 -9.82
CA VAL A 172 8.07 -3.55 -10.22
C VAL A 172 6.77 -3.07 -10.84
N ALA A 173 6.18 -2.04 -10.24
CA ALA A 173 4.87 -1.52 -10.63
C ALA A 173 4.89 0.01 -10.71
N PRO A 174 4.14 0.63 -11.65
CA PRO A 174 3.91 2.06 -11.65
C PRO A 174 2.94 2.42 -10.53
N VAL A 175 3.26 3.44 -9.75
CA VAL A 175 2.41 3.98 -8.67
C VAL A 175 2.15 5.45 -8.93
N TRP A 176 0.91 5.88 -8.72
CA TRP A 176 0.48 7.25 -8.94
C TRP A 176 -0.38 7.75 -7.76
N GLY A 177 -0.32 9.04 -7.53
CA GLY A 177 -1.19 9.75 -6.59
C GLY A 177 -1.55 11.14 -7.10
N PRO A 178 -2.62 11.78 -6.58
CA PRO A 178 -3.11 13.06 -7.10
C PRO A 178 -2.12 14.22 -6.95
N ASN A 179 -1.12 14.08 -6.09
CA ASN A 179 -0.05 15.04 -5.88
C ASN A 179 1.21 14.75 -6.73
N MET A 180 1.20 13.65 -7.49
CA MET A 180 2.31 13.25 -8.34
C MET A 180 2.06 13.71 -9.78
N PRO A 181 3.04 14.34 -10.44
CA PRO A 181 2.88 14.83 -11.82
C PRO A 181 2.76 13.67 -12.82
N ARG A 182 3.30 12.50 -12.48
CA ARG A 182 3.28 11.28 -13.30
C ARG A 182 3.42 10.05 -12.42
N ALA A 183 3.09 8.87 -12.95
CA ALA A 183 3.37 7.60 -12.27
C ALA A 183 4.89 7.39 -12.12
N GLU A 184 5.29 6.91 -10.95
CA GLU A 184 6.66 6.52 -10.63
C GLU A 184 6.74 5.01 -10.48
N SER A 185 7.80 4.39 -10.97
CA SER A 185 8.03 2.97 -10.73
C SER A 185 8.47 2.73 -9.28
N ARG A 186 7.82 1.78 -8.64
CA ARG A 186 8.14 1.27 -7.30
C ARG A 186 8.58 -0.18 -7.39
N ILE A 187 9.49 -0.56 -6.53
CA ILE A 187 10.00 -1.91 -6.38
C ILE A 187 9.47 -2.45 -5.06
N PHE A 188 8.73 -3.55 -5.14
CA PHE A 188 8.23 -4.29 -3.99
C PHE A 188 9.04 -5.59 -3.90
N THR A 189 9.87 -5.72 -2.87
CA THR A 189 10.66 -6.93 -2.60
C THR A 189 9.98 -7.73 -1.50
N ILE A 190 9.51 -8.93 -1.81
CA ILE A 190 8.89 -9.83 -0.85
C ILE A 190 10.01 -10.58 -0.12
N VAL A 191 10.30 -10.16 1.12
CA VAL A 191 11.41 -10.71 1.91
C VAL A 191 11.11 -12.12 2.37
N GLY A 192 9.90 -12.35 2.89
CA GLY A 192 9.45 -13.61 3.44
C GLY A 192 8.44 -13.40 4.57
N LYS A 193 7.98 -14.49 5.19
CA LYS A 193 7.13 -14.42 6.38
C LYS A 193 7.96 -14.12 7.61
N VAL A 194 7.47 -13.19 8.44
CA VAL A 194 8.07 -12.80 9.71
C VAL A 194 7.01 -12.71 10.80
N PRO A 195 7.33 -13.07 12.06
CA PRO A 195 6.43 -12.85 13.17
C PRO A 195 6.25 -11.34 13.38
N THR A 196 5.00 -10.89 13.44
CA THR A 196 4.64 -9.47 13.60
C THR A 196 3.60 -9.35 14.71
N MET A 197 3.92 -8.62 15.76
CA MET A 197 3.02 -8.40 16.88
C MET A 197 2.17 -7.15 16.67
N VAL A 198 0.85 -7.30 16.72
CA VAL A 198 -0.11 -6.18 16.60
C VAL A 198 -1.17 -6.32 17.68
N GLU A 199 -1.26 -5.35 18.59
CA GLU A 199 -2.21 -5.32 19.70
C GLU A 199 -2.29 -6.64 20.49
N GLY A 200 -1.11 -7.23 20.82
CA GLY A 200 -1.01 -8.47 21.60
C GLY A 200 -1.27 -9.75 20.79
N LYS A 201 -1.60 -9.67 19.51
CA LYS A 201 -1.75 -10.82 18.63
C LYS A 201 -0.52 -10.96 17.72
N GLU A 202 0.04 -12.15 17.66
CA GLU A 202 1.11 -12.50 16.73
C GLU A 202 0.54 -12.94 15.38
N TRP A 203 1.11 -12.36 14.31
CA TRP A 203 0.79 -12.67 12.93
C TRP A 203 2.03 -13.21 12.22
N GLN A 204 1.88 -14.21 11.37
CA GLN A 204 2.90 -14.63 10.40
C GLN A 204 2.72 -13.81 9.12
N ALA A 205 3.26 -12.59 9.09
CA ALA A 205 3.04 -11.64 8.02
C ALA A 205 4.16 -11.68 6.99
N TRP A 206 3.82 -11.49 5.73
CA TRP A 206 4.77 -11.25 4.65
C TRP A 206 5.38 -9.86 4.82
N LYS A 207 6.68 -9.78 5.02
CA LYS A 207 7.41 -8.52 4.96
C LYS A 207 7.68 -8.17 3.50
N VAL A 208 7.24 -6.97 3.08
CA VAL A 208 7.46 -6.40 1.75
C VAL A 208 8.17 -5.06 1.90
N GLU A 209 9.33 -4.90 1.27
CA GLU A 209 10.02 -3.61 1.19
C GLU A 209 9.58 -2.87 -0.07
N GLU A 210 9.08 -1.65 0.08
CA GLU A 210 8.76 -0.75 -1.02
C GLU A 210 9.89 0.26 -1.21
N ARG A 211 10.45 0.30 -2.41
CA ARG A 211 11.51 1.26 -2.78
C ARG A 211 11.13 2.04 -4.04
N ARG A 212 11.59 3.28 -4.14
CA ARG A 212 11.55 4.00 -5.41
C ARG A 212 12.56 3.38 -6.38
N GLU A 213 12.14 3.16 -7.64
CA GLU A 213 13.05 2.52 -8.62
C GLU A 213 14.23 3.42 -8.99
N SER A 214 14.03 4.73 -9.13
CA SER A 214 15.01 5.68 -9.65
C SER A 214 16.28 5.83 -8.80
N ASP A 215 16.13 5.79 -7.47
CA ASP A 215 17.21 6.04 -6.52
C ASP A 215 17.34 4.98 -5.42
N ARG A 216 16.52 3.93 -5.48
CA ARG A 216 16.47 2.84 -4.51
C ARG A 216 16.10 3.27 -3.08
N THR A 217 15.62 4.49 -2.89
CA THR A 217 15.17 4.98 -1.58
C THR A 217 14.10 4.05 -1.01
N LEU A 218 14.31 3.56 0.21
CA LEU A 218 13.32 2.80 0.96
C LEU A 218 12.18 3.76 1.38
N LEU A 219 10.97 3.42 1.01
CA LEU A 219 9.77 4.24 1.25
C LEU A 219 8.91 3.66 2.36
N ALA A 220 8.78 2.33 2.36
CA ALA A 220 7.98 1.64 3.36
C ALA A 220 8.43 0.19 3.55
N ASN A 221 8.10 -0.36 4.72
CA ASN A 221 7.97 -1.79 4.98
C ASN A 221 6.50 -2.09 5.24
N TRP A 222 5.95 -3.04 4.52
CA TRP A 222 4.58 -3.52 4.70
C TRP A 222 4.60 -4.92 5.30
N TYR A 223 3.69 -5.20 6.21
CA TYR A 223 3.50 -6.51 6.82
C TYR A 223 2.11 -7.00 6.45
N LEU A 224 2.06 -7.86 5.43
CA LEU A 224 0.85 -8.26 4.75
C LEU A 224 0.44 -9.69 5.11
N VAL A 225 -0.86 -9.94 5.13
CA VAL A 225 -1.45 -11.28 5.30
C VAL A 225 -2.41 -11.57 4.15
N GLU A 226 -2.65 -12.87 3.88
CA GLU A 226 -3.46 -13.31 2.74
C GLU A 226 -4.97 -13.21 2.98
N ASP A 227 -5.37 -12.85 4.20
CA ASP A 227 -6.76 -12.63 4.58
C ASP A 227 -6.91 -11.29 5.31
N SER A 228 -8.15 -10.85 5.53
CA SER A 228 -8.44 -9.59 6.21
C SER A 228 -7.66 -9.47 7.56
N PRO A 229 -7.06 -8.31 7.83
CA PRO A 229 -7.22 -7.01 7.18
C PRO A 229 -6.26 -6.74 6.01
N TYR A 230 -5.52 -7.71 5.51
CA TYR A 230 -4.51 -7.69 4.44
C TYR A 230 -3.20 -6.99 4.82
N MET A 231 -3.23 -5.79 5.39
CA MET A 231 -2.09 -5.15 6.03
C MET A 231 -2.30 -5.24 7.55
N VAL A 232 -1.40 -5.86 8.29
CA VAL A 232 -1.46 -5.87 9.75
C VAL A 232 -0.59 -4.79 10.37
N ALA A 233 0.52 -4.44 9.69
CA ALA A 233 1.39 -3.34 10.10
C ALA A 233 2.07 -2.70 8.89
N GLY A 234 2.56 -1.47 9.07
CA GLY A 234 3.35 -0.75 8.08
C GLY A 234 4.33 0.22 8.75
N GLU A 235 5.45 0.46 8.09
CA GLU A 235 6.43 1.48 8.46
C GLU A 235 6.69 2.36 7.24
N VAL A 236 6.34 3.64 7.30
CA VAL A 236 6.58 4.59 6.21
C VAL A 236 7.70 5.54 6.61
N PHE A 237 8.73 5.61 5.78
CA PHE A 237 9.92 6.43 5.99
C PHE A 237 9.72 7.81 5.39
N LEU A 238 9.60 8.83 6.25
CA LEU A 238 9.35 10.20 5.83
C LEU A 238 10.65 10.91 5.40
N PRO A 239 10.58 11.91 4.50
CA PRO A 239 11.75 12.64 4.03
C PRO A 239 12.56 13.37 5.13
N ASN A 240 11.92 13.66 6.26
CA ASN A 240 12.57 14.29 7.42
C ASN A 240 13.27 13.29 8.37
N GLY A 241 13.37 12.01 7.96
CA GLY A 241 13.98 10.93 8.74
C GLY A 241 13.08 10.31 9.81
N GLN A 242 11.86 10.80 9.98
CA GLN A 242 10.89 10.19 10.88
C GLN A 242 10.27 8.92 10.26
N VAL A 243 9.84 8.01 11.12
CA VAL A 243 9.12 6.80 10.70
C VAL A 243 7.69 6.87 11.22
N GLN A 244 6.74 6.76 10.31
CA GLN A 244 5.35 6.52 10.63
C GLN A 244 5.12 5.02 10.74
N LYS A 245 4.60 4.55 11.88
CA LYS A 245 4.19 3.16 12.07
C LYS A 245 2.67 3.06 12.04
N MET A 246 2.18 2.10 11.31
CA MET A 246 0.75 1.81 11.17
C MET A 246 0.45 0.42 11.68
N THR A 247 -0.70 0.27 12.34
CA THR A 247 -1.27 -1.03 12.70
C THR A 247 -2.71 -1.09 12.21
N GLU A 248 -3.11 -2.23 11.64
CA GLU A 248 -4.45 -2.43 11.13
C GLU A 248 -5.11 -3.64 11.80
N ILE A 249 -6.36 -3.46 12.20
CA ILE A 249 -7.13 -4.43 12.94
C ILE A 249 -8.49 -4.60 12.28
N ALA A 250 -8.83 -5.83 11.93
CA ALA A 250 -10.14 -6.14 11.39
C ALA A 250 -11.24 -5.75 12.40
N LEU A 251 -12.29 -5.12 11.89
CA LEU A 251 -13.52 -4.83 12.63
C LEU A 251 -14.58 -5.87 12.27
N PRO A 252 -15.48 -6.20 13.22
CA PRO A 252 -16.60 -7.10 12.98
C PRO A 252 -17.57 -6.57 11.91
#